data_bf520aeb449cee104cbf02e72a9160ff
#
_entry.id   bf520aeb449cee104cbf02e72a9160ff
#
_cell.length_a   1.000
_cell.length_b   1.000
_cell.length_c   1.000
_cell.angle_alpha   90.00
_cell.angle_beta   90.00
_cell.angle_gamma   90.00
#
_symmetry.space_group_name_H-M   'P 1'
#
loop_
_entity.id
_entity.type
_entity.pdbx_description
1 polymer ?
#
loop_
_entity_poly.entity_id
_entity_poly.type
_entity_poly.pdbx_seq_one_letter_code
_entity_poly.pdbx_strand_id
1 'polypeptide(L)'
;MKAGHGNNESVLLKGATGTVLGYRRRGDGCTLRARGSKLIPMSEQDLNDNKGPLAGFRVLDLSSVVSGPMAAVVLADQGADVIKIEPPGWGDGIRGLGASRNGLSAIYAMINRNKRSVAINLKVAAGRDLVLALVKDADVLLQNYRPGKMARLGLDYDALRAINPNLVYASINGMGEIGPLADQKVYDYVIQGVSGLLDSHQAGAGAGDLQLVRTIIYDKVTALTAAQGITAALLARERGAGGQHVQLSMLDAALYFNWPDLMWNYSFKGQGVNFSPDLADMCEVNETKDGAVITSYLGADTSGYDTDQLLQLLAENEIPVGRVNRRREVINDPQVQASGSVLELEHPRGGALLQPRSAVRFDATPTPMPAPSAELGEHTVEVLAELGLSLEEMQALAHQGAIG
;
A
#
# COMPACT_ATOMS: atom_id res chain seq x y z
N MET A 1 -38.21 -1.15 -46.70
CA MET A 1 -37.82 0.24 -46.96
C MET A 1 -38.33 1.10 -45.84
N LYS A 2 -37.51 1.61 -45.00
CA LYS A 2 -37.57 2.90 -44.31
C LYS A 2 -36.32 2.99 -43.39
N ALA A 3 -35.47 3.92 -43.71
CA ALA A 3 -34.26 4.23 -42.95
C ALA A 3 -34.64 4.92 -41.64
N GLY A 4 -34.03 4.48 -40.53
CA GLY A 4 -34.13 5.15 -39.26
C GLY A 4 -33.00 6.19 -39.12
N HIS A 5 -33.41 7.41 -38.86
CA HIS A 5 -32.49 8.54 -38.56
C HIS A 5 -31.92 8.37 -37.14
N GLY A 6 -30.62 8.40 -37.04
CA GLY A 6 -29.94 8.51 -35.74
C GLY A 6 -30.00 9.96 -35.25
N ASN A 7 -30.56 10.15 -34.07
CA ASN A 7 -30.58 11.43 -33.38
C ASN A 7 -29.21 11.78 -32.81
N ASN A 8 -28.62 12.85 -33.32
CA ASN A 8 -27.50 13.56 -32.74
C ASN A 8 -28.06 14.56 -31.69
N GLU A 9 -28.05 14.22 -30.42
CA GLU A 9 -28.29 15.22 -29.38
C GLU A 9 -26.98 15.81 -28.88
N SER A 10 -26.82 17.11 -29.06
CA SER A 10 -25.74 17.91 -28.49
C SER A 10 -26.26 18.59 -27.22
N VAL A 11 -25.68 18.28 -26.07
CA VAL A 11 -25.95 18.97 -24.80
C VAL A 11 -24.90 20.04 -24.58
N LEU A 12 -25.32 21.28 -24.45
CA LEU A 12 -24.47 22.43 -24.13
C LEU A 12 -24.53 22.67 -22.61
N LEU A 13 -23.41 22.49 -21.93
CA LEU A 13 -23.25 22.87 -20.51
C LEU A 13 -22.51 24.22 -20.43
N LYS A 14 -23.16 25.23 -19.86
CA LYS A 14 -22.53 26.52 -19.51
C LYS A 14 -21.93 26.45 -18.11
N GLY A 15 -20.58 26.54 -18.03
CA GLY A 15 -19.89 26.74 -16.78
C GLY A 15 -19.93 28.21 -16.31
N ALA A 16 -19.78 28.44 -15.01
CA ALA A 16 -19.87 29.74 -14.34
C ALA A 16 -18.82 30.78 -14.82
N THR A 17 -17.91 30.44 -15.71
CA THR A 17 -16.85 31.31 -16.25
C THR A 17 -17.04 31.66 -17.75
N GLY A 18 -18.21 31.42 -18.32
CA GLY A 18 -18.51 31.84 -19.70
C GLY A 18 -17.88 31.01 -20.83
N THR A 19 -17.18 29.93 -20.54
CA THR A 19 -16.57 29.05 -21.55
C THR A 19 -17.57 27.97 -21.96
N VAL A 20 -17.88 27.92 -23.28
CA VAL A 20 -18.79 26.91 -23.82
C VAL A 20 -17.96 25.71 -24.30
N LEU A 21 -18.17 24.56 -23.66
CA LEU A 21 -17.62 23.28 -24.10
C LEU A 21 -18.68 22.50 -24.89
N GLY A 22 -18.47 22.36 -26.19
CA GLY A 22 -19.30 21.53 -27.03
C GLY A 22 -18.90 20.05 -26.94
N TYR A 23 -19.84 19.20 -26.55
CA TYR A 23 -19.70 17.74 -26.53
C TYR A 23 -20.30 17.15 -27.80
N ARG A 24 -19.51 16.41 -28.55
CA ARG A 24 -19.97 15.62 -29.70
C ARG A 24 -19.71 14.15 -29.43
N ARG A 25 -20.77 13.39 -29.22
CA ARG A 25 -20.70 11.93 -29.09
C ARG A 25 -20.46 11.33 -30.48
N ARG A 26 -19.29 10.77 -30.73
CA ARG A 26 -19.06 9.76 -31.77
C ARG A 26 -18.98 8.41 -31.08
N GLY A 27 -19.66 7.44 -31.63
CA GLY A 27 -19.68 6.10 -31.09
C GLY A 27 -18.39 5.35 -31.40
N ASP A 28 -17.31 5.66 -30.78
CA ASP A 28 -16.05 4.90 -30.69
C ASP A 28 -15.03 5.78 -29.95
N GLY A 29 -14.83 5.48 -28.65
CA GLY A 29 -13.68 5.95 -27.87
C GLY A 29 -13.69 7.42 -27.44
N CYS A 30 -13.83 7.70 -26.15
CA CYS A 30 -13.75 9.04 -25.56
C CYS A 30 -12.28 9.40 -25.27
N THR A 31 -11.73 10.40 -25.99
CA THR A 31 -10.44 11.02 -25.65
C THR A 31 -10.64 12.45 -25.19
N LEU A 32 -10.30 12.76 -23.93
CA LEU A 32 -10.22 14.13 -23.42
C LEU A 32 -8.82 14.71 -23.72
N ARG A 33 -8.75 15.78 -24.49
CA ARG A 33 -7.52 16.56 -24.68
C ARG A 33 -7.55 17.80 -23.78
N ALA A 34 -6.62 17.87 -22.83
CA ALA A 34 -6.22 19.13 -22.20
C ALA A 34 -5.04 19.73 -22.98
N ARG A 35 -5.09 21.04 -23.26
CA ARG A 35 -3.99 21.75 -23.93
C ARG A 35 -2.85 21.97 -22.94
N GLY A 36 -1.64 21.50 -23.29
CA GLY A 36 -0.42 22.07 -22.73
C GLY A 36 0.59 21.11 -22.07
N SER A 37 0.41 19.80 -22.08
CA SER A 37 1.49 18.86 -21.73
C SER A 37 1.58 17.78 -22.81
N LYS A 38 2.80 17.46 -23.25
CA LYS A 38 3.04 16.26 -24.06
C LYS A 38 2.85 15.04 -23.16
N LEU A 39 1.62 14.60 -23.00
CA LEU A 39 1.36 13.25 -22.56
C LEU A 39 1.79 12.33 -23.69
N ILE A 40 2.69 11.41 -23.42
CA ILE A 40 3.00 10.31 -24.32
C ILE A 40 1.68 9.55 -24.52
N PRO A 41 1.12 9.45 -25.74
CA PRO A 41 -0.12 8.72 -25.92
C PRO A 41 0.17 7.25 -25.67
N MET A 42 -0.44 6.67 -24.62
CA MET A 42 -0.53 5.21 -24.50
C MET A 42 -1.20 4.68 -25.76
N SER A 43 -0.62 3.68 -26.38
CA SER A 43 -1.22 3.03 -27.55
C SER A 43 -2.54 2.35 -27.14
N GLU A 44 -3.50 2.23 -28.08
CA GLU A 44 -4.75 1.50 -27.81
C GLU A 44 -4.50 0.05 -27.37
N GLN A 45 -3.35 -0.53 -27.70
CA GLN A 45 -2.90 -1.84 -27.23
C GLN A 45 -2.55 -1.84 -25.74
N ASP A 46 -1.96 -0.74 -25.21
CA ASP A 46 -1.63 -0.62 -23.79
C ASP A 46 -2.87 -0.47 -22.89
N LEU A 47 -3.98 0.04 -23.44
CA LEU A 47 -5.27 0.16 -22.74
C LEU A 47 -6.06 -1.17 -22.71
N ASN A 48 -5.78 -2.10 -23.63
CA ASN A 48 -6.52 -3.35 -23.76
C ASN A 48 -6.01 -4.48 -22.85
N ASP A 49 -4.83 -4.33 -22.24
CA ASP A 49 -4.19 -5.43 -21.50
C ASP A 49 -4.47 -5.43 -19.98
N ASN A 50 -5.41 -4.61 -19.46
CA ASN A 50 -5.77 -4.56 -18.03
C ASN A 50 -4.53 -4.46 -17.09
N LYS A 51 -3.57 -3.61 -17.42
CA LYS A 51 -2.28 -3.56 -16.71
C LYS A 51 -2.26 -2.64 -15.48
N GLY A 52 -3.34 -1.92 -15.18
CA GLY A 52 -3.41 -0.97 -14.06
C GLY A 52 -2.81 0.42 -14.37
N PRO A 53 -3.09 1.43 -13.52
CA PRO A 53 -2.70 2.82 -13.76
C PRO A 53 -1.20 3.10 -13.65
N LEU A 54 -0.42 2.21 -13.04
CA LEU A 54 1.04 2.31 -12.92
C LEU A 54 1.78 1.40 -13.91
N ALA A 55 1.09 0.88 -14.93
CA ALA A 55 1.74 0.10 -15.98
C ALA A 55 2.86 0.92 -16.65
N GLY A 56 4.00 0.27 -16.86
CA GLY A 56 5.20 0.88 -17.43
C GLY A 56 6.16 1.50 -16.42
N PHE A 57 5.78 1.67 -15.17
CA PHE A 57 6.71 2.07 -14.11
C PHE A 57 7.42 0.86 -13.51
N ARG A 58 8.74 0.96 -13.34
CA ARG A 58 9.61 -0.05 -12.71
C ARG A 58 10.04 0.37 -11.32
N VAL A 59 9.77 -0.49 -10.33
CA VAL A 59 10.08 -0.26 -8.92
C VAL A 59 11.11 -1.27 -8.43
N LEU A 60 12.23 -0.81 -7.92
CA LEU A 60 13.21 -1.63 -7.20
C LEU A 60 12.86 -1.62 -5.70
N ASP A 61 12.38 -2.75 -5.20
CA ASP A 61 12.02 -2.93 -3.79
C ASP A 61 13.19 -3.58 -3.03
N LEU A 62 14.00 -2.76 -2.36
CA LEU A 62 15.08 -3.20 -1.48
C LEU A 62 14.62 -3.30 -0.01
N SER A 63 13.35 -3.09 0.23
CA SER A 63 12.80 -3.08 1.59
C SER A 63 12.56 -4.49 2.14
N SER A 64 12.36 -4.58 3.45
CA SER A 64 12.13 -5.84 4.14
C SER A 64 11.06 -5.71 5.23
N VAL A 65 10.61 -6.82 5.75
CA VAL A 65 9.62 -6.98 6.81
C VAL A 65 8.22 -6.56 6.32
N VAL A 66 7.67 -5.39 6.65
CA VAL A 66 6.27 -5.06 6.34
C VAL A 66 6.10 -3.72 5.62
N SER A 67 6.46 -2.60 6.24
CA SER A 67 6.08 -1.27 5.75
C SER A 67 6.49 -1.01 4.29
N GLY A 68 7.76 -1.27 3.95
CA GLY A 68 8.24 -1.14 2.58
C GLY A 68 7.64 -2.16 1.63
N PRO A 69 7.71 -3.48 1.91
CA PRO A 69 7.12 -4.49 1.04
C PRO A 69 5.62 -4.29 0.81
N MET A 70 4.87 -3.83 1.81
CA MET A 70 3.46 -3.52 1.65
C MET A 70 3.23 -2.26 0.81
N ALA A 71 4.09 -1.24 0.90
CA ALA A 71 4.04 -0.10 -0.02
C ALA A 71 4.28 -0.55 -1.46
N ALA A 72 5.30 -1.40 -1.68
CA ALA A 72 5.63 -1.94 -2.99
C ALA A 72 4.51 -2.81 -3.58
N VAL A 73 3.80 -3.63 -2.76
CA VAL A 73 2.67 -4.43 -3.26
C VAL A 73 1.48 -3.56 -3.67
N VAL A 74 1.25 -2.42 -3.01
CA VAL A 74 0.22 -1.46 -3.45
C VAL A 74 0.52 -0.94 -4.85
N LEU A 75 1.79 -0.62 -5.15
CA LEU A 75 2.22 -0.19 -6.49
C LEU A 75 2.12 -1.36 -7.51
N ALA A 76 2.52 -2.57 -7.11
CA ALA A 76 2.42 -3.77 -7.93
C ALA A 76 0.96 -4.13 -8.26
N ASP A 77 0.06 -4.06 -7.27
CA ASP A 77 -1.38 -4.27 -7.48
C ASP A 77 -1.98 -3.24 -8.45
N GLN A 78 -1.35 -2.07 -8.60
CA GLN A 78 -1.72 -1.03 -9.55
C GLN A 78 -0.98 -1.13 -10.89
N GLY A 79 -0.22 -2.21 -11.11
CA GLY A 79 0.38 -2.55 -12.41
C GLY A 79 1.85 -2.16 -12.58
N ALA A 80 2.53 -1.63 -11.57
CA ALA A 80 3.96 -1.40 -11.64
C ALA A 80 4.75 -2.72 -11.73
N ASP A 81 5.84 -2.74 -12.53
CA ASP A 81 6.83 -3.82 -12.55
C ASP A 81 7.71 -3.73 -11.30
N VAL A 82 7.40 -4.52 -10.27
CA VAL A 82 8.12 -4.48 -9.00
C VAL A 82 9.14 -5.61 -8.92
N ILE A 83 10.42 -5.25 -8.85
CA ILE A 83 11.55 -6.16 -8.66
C ILE A 83 11.97 -6.10 -7.19
N LYS A 84 11.69 -7.17 -6.45
CA LYS A 84 12.11 -7.31 -5.06
C LYS A 84 13.52 -7.88 -4.98
N ILE A 85 14.45 -7.10 -4.41
CA ILE A 85 15.85 -7.49 -4.24
C ILE A 85 16.06 -8.01 -2.82
N GLU A 86 16.43 -9.27 -2.72
CA GLU A 86 16.59 -10.00 -1.46
C GLU A 86 18.01 -10.58 -1.31
N PRO A 87 18.52 -10.73 -0.08
CA PRO A 87 19.78 -11.43 0.11
C PRO A 87 19.63 -12.92 -0.25
N PRO A 88 20.63 -13.53 -0.91
CA PRO A 88 20.64 -14.98 -1.16
C PRO A 88 20.55 -15.79 0.13
N GLY A 89 20.02 -16.99 0.02
CA GLY A 89 19.89 -17.98 1.10
C GLY A 89 18.60 -17.85 1.91
N TRP A 90 18.40 -16.77 2.64
CA TRP A 90 17.24 -16.60 3.52
C TRP A 90 16.17 -15.65 3.00
N GLY A 91 16.55 -14.75 2.11
CA GLY A 91 15.66 -13.71 1.60
C GLY A 91 15.23 -12.71 2.67
N ASP A 92 14.03 -12.19 2.54
CA ASP A 92 13.39 -11.34 3.54
C ASP A 92 12.96 -12.18 4.74
N GLY A 93 13.27 -11.74 5.96
CA GLY A 93 12.90 -12.43 7.20
C GLY A 93 11.40 -12.71 7.36
N ILE A 94 10.54 -11.94 6.68
CA ILE A 94 9.09 -12.14 6.68
C ILE A 94 8.67 -13.45 5.99
N ARG A 95 9.54 -14.08 5.18
CA ARG A 95 9.30 -15.39 4.57
C ARG A 95 9.04 -16.49 5.60
N GLY A 96 9.61 -16.35 6.80
CA GLY A 96 9.47 -17.31 7.90
C GLY A 96 8.49 -16.89 9.01
N LEU A 97 7.76 -15.76 8.85
CA LEU A 97 6.92 -15.23 9.91
C LEU A 97 5.44 -15.57 9.72
N GLY A 98 4.75 -15.88 10.84
CA GLY A 98 3.30 -16.05 10.90
C GLY A 98 2.81 -17.43 10.47
N ALA A 99 1.51 -17.53 10.19
CA ALA A 99 0.91 -18.76 9.71
C ALA A 99 1.49 -19.16 8.35
N SER A 100 1.76 -20.46 8.16
CA SER A 100 2.37 -20.96 6.92
C SER A 100 1.80 -22.31 6.49
N ARG A 101 1.87 -22.58 5.18
CA ARG A 101 1.58 -23.89 4.58
C ARG A 101 2.67 -24.22 3.56
N ASN A 102 3.24 -25.42 3.64
CA ASN A 102 4.34 -25.87 2.79
C ASN A 102 5.54 -24.89 2.76
N GLY A 103 5.82 -24.22 3.89
CA GLY A 103 6.89 -23.22 4.00
C GLY A 103 6.57 -21.84 3.39
N LEU A 104 5.39 -21.63 2.83
CA LEU A 104 4.90 -20.32 2.42
C LEU A 104 4.27 -19.59 3.60
N SER A 105 4.80 -18.45 3.96
CA SER A 105 4.22 -17.54 4.96
C SER A 105 3.01 -16.79 4.36
N ALA A 106 1.89 -16.77 5.07
CA ALA A 106 0.68 -16.08 4.63
C ALA A 106 0.87 -14.55 4.51
N ILE A 107 1.64 -13.95 5.42
CA ILE A 107 1.95 -12.52 5.34
C ILE A 107 2.89 -12.22 4.18
N TYR A 108 3.91 -13.08 3.92
CA TYR A 108 4.78 -12.92 2.77
C TYR A 108 3.99 -12.99 1.47
N ALA A 109 3.13 -14.01 1.33
CA ALA A 109 2.29 -14.20 0.16
C ALA A 109 1.41 -12.99 -0.15
N MET A 110 0.88 -12.31 0.89
CA MET A 110 0.04 -11.14 0.73
C MET A 110 0.83 -9.89 0.30
N ILE A 111 1.93 -9.58 1.00
CA ILE A 111 2.63 -8.30 0.81
C ILE A 111 3.73 -8.35 -0.26
N ASN A 112 3.93 -9.52 -0.90
CA ASN A 112 4.90 -9.70 -1.99
C ASN A 112 4.31 -10.33 -3.26
N ARG A 113 2.99 -10.44 -3.36
CA ARG A 113 2.32 -10.82 -4.60
C ARG A 113 2.63 -9.80 -5.71
N ASN A 114 2.51 -10.19 -6.95
CA ASN A 114 2.78 -9.37 -8.13
C ASN A 114 4.22 -8.86 -8.24
N LYS A 115 5.17 -9.40 -7.46
CA LYS A 115 6.58 -8.98 -7.53
C LYS A 115 7.45 -10.07 -8.14
N ARG A 116 8.46 -9.65 -8.89
CA ARG A 116 9.55 -10.50 -9.34
C ARG A 116 10.63 -10.52 -8.26
N SER A 117 11.01 -11.70 -7.76
CA SER A 117 12.06 -11.85 -6.73
C SER A 117 13.42 -12.10 -7.38
N VAL A 118 14.42 -11.32 -6.95
CA VAL A 118 15.81 -11.40 -7.40
C VAL A 118 16.72 -11.54 -6.19
N ALA A 119 17.57 -12.56 -6.17
CA ALA A 119 18.51 -12.81 -5.09
C ALA A 119 19.85 -12.14 -5.36
N ILE A 120 20.10 -10.97 -4.77
CA ILE A 120 21.35 -10.18 -4.90
C ILE A 120 21.95 -9.89 -3.54
N ASN A 121 23.26 -10.15 -3.41
CA ASN A 121 24.04 -9.92 -2.19
C ASN A 121 24.66 -8.52 -2.17
N LEU A 122 24.05 -7.57 -1.49
CA LEU A 122 24.58 -6.20 -1.37
C LEU A 122 25.86 -6.09 -0.54
N LYS A 123 26.29 -7.14 0.15
CA LYS A 123 27.57 -7.17 0.87
C LYS A 123 28.76 -7.33 -0.07
N VAL A 124 28.55 -7.87 -1.26
CA VAL A 124 29.56 -8.07 -2.30
C VAL A 124 29.52 -6.89 -3.28
N ALA A 125 30.67 -6.41 -3.73
CA ALA A 125 30.74 -5.28 -4.67
C ALA A 125 29.96 -5.56 -5.95
N ALA A 126 30.18 -6.71 -6.59
CA ALA A 126 29.48 -7.11 -7.81
C ALA A 126 27.95 -7.13 -7.64
N GLY A 127 27.44 -7.48 -6.44
CA GLY A 127 26.00 -7.40 -6.16
C GLY A 127 25.48 -5.95 -6.11
N ARG A 128 26.27 -5.03 -5.55
CA ARG A 128 25.91 -3.59 -5.59
C ARG A 128 25.97 -3.04 -7.01
N ASP A 129 26.96 -3.44 -7.80
CA ASP A 129 27.09 -3.02 -9.21
C ASP A 129 25.87 -3.46 -10.04
N LEU A 130 25.28 -4.63 -9.75
CA LEU A 130 24.02 -5.06 -10.37
C LEU A 130 22.86 -4.13 -10.01
N VAL A 131 22.76 -3.70 -8.75
CA VAL A 131 21.72 -2.74 -8.35
C VAL A 131 21.92 -1.38 -9.02
N LEU A 132 23.18 -0.90 -9.13
CA LEU A 132 23.51 0.33 -9.86
C LEU A 132 23.14 0.22 -11.35
N ALA A 133 23.30 -0.96 -11.95
CA ALA A 133 22.84 -1.20 -13.32
C ALA A 133 21.31 -1.16 -13.44
N LEU A 134 20.58 -1.81 -12.54
CA LEU A 134 19.12 -1.80 -12.52
C LEU A 134 18.53 -0.39 -12.30
N VAL A 135 19.20 0.45 -11.51
CA VAL A 135 18.77 1.82 -11.21
C VAL A 135 18.73 2.71 -12.45
N LYS A 136 19.53 2.44 -13.48
CA LYS A 136 19.56 3.25 -14.71
C LYS A 136 18.19 3.35 -15.39
N ASP A 137 17.43 2.25 -15.35
CA ASP A 137 16.14 2.12 -16.01
C ASP A 137 14.97 2.01 -15.01
N ALA A 138 15.23 2.26 -13.72
CA ALA A 138 14.21 2.23 -12.68
C ALA A 138 13.53 3.59 -12.54
N ASP A 139 12.23 3.58 -12.28
CA ASP A 139 11.44 4.77 -11.95
C ASP A 139 11.49 5.06 -10.46
N VAL A 140 11.47 4.00 -9.64
CA VAL A 140 11.43 4.08 -8.18
C VAL A 140 12.46 3.13 -7.58
N LEU A 141 13.15 3.58 -6.54
CA LEU A 141 13.83 2.71 -5.59
C LEU A 141 13.23 2.93 -4.21
N LEU A 142 12.74 1.86 -3.59
CA LEU A 142 12.16 1.85 -2.25
C LEU A 142 13.05 1.06 -1.30
N GLN A 143 13.35 1.64 -0.13
CA GLN A 143 14.13 0.99 0.91
C GLN A 143 13.64 1.36 2.32
N ASN A 144 13.84 0.48 3.29
CA ASN A 144 13.54 0.76 4.70
C ASN A 144 14.67 0.37 5.66
N TYR A 145 15.90 0.58 5.21
CA TYR A 145 17.08 0.43 6.05
C TYR A 145 17.22 1.60 7.03
N ARG A 146 17.92 1.36 8.14
CA ARG A 146 18.25 2.42 9.10
C ARG A 146 19.08 3.53 8.43
N PRO A 147 18.96 4.78 8.92
CA PRO A 147 19.75 5.89 8.43
C PRO A 147 21.24 5.56 8.27
N GLY A 148 21.89 6.06 7.21
CA GLY A 148 23.29 5.82 6.89
C GLY A 148 23.62 4.42 6.34
N LYS A 149 22.72 3.43 6.36
CA LYS A 149 23.00 2.08 5.84
C LYS A 149 23.19 2.09 4.32
N MET A 150 22.31 2.78 3.60
CA MET A 150 22.38 2.89 2.14
C MET A 150 23.63 3.66 1.68
N ALA A 151 24.02 4.71 2.40
CA ALA A 151 25.25 5.45 2.13
C ALA A 151 26.49 4.55 2.25
N ARG A 152 26.57 3.71 3.29
CA ARG A 152 27.68 2.73 3.43
C ARG A 152 27.73 1.69 2.31
N LEU A 153 26.60 1.47 1.61
CA LEU A 153 26.53 0.58 0.46
C LEU A 153 26.79 1.33 -0.87
N GLY A 154 26.90 2.67 -0.87
CA GLY A 154 26.97 3.49 -2.07
C GLY A 154 25.64 3.50 -2.86
N LEU A 155 24.52 3.29 -2.18
CA LEU A 155 23.19 3.21 -2.74
C LEU A 155 22.23 4.26 -2.13
N ASP A 156 22.79 5.35 -1.58
CA ASP A 156 21.99 6.49 -1.09
C ASP A 156 21.45 7.34 -2.25
N TYR A 157 20.57 8.28 -1.88
CA TYR A 157 19.90 9.14 -2.86
C TYR A 157 20.87 9.90 -3.75
N ASP A 158 21.93 10.51 -3.19
CA ASP A 158 22.86 11.35 -3.96
C ASP A 158 23.67 10.52 -4.95
N ALA A 159 24.14 9.34 -4.53
CA ALA A 159 24.83 8.40 -5.40
C ALA A 159 23.96 7.92 -6.57
N LEU A 160 22.68 7.55 -6.27
CA LEU A 160 21.78 7.03 -7.30
C LEU A 160 21.21 8.12 -8.20
N ARG A 161 20.98 9.32 -7.68
CA ARG A 161 20.56 10.48 -8.49
C ARG A 161 21.62 10.86 -9.53
N ALA A 162 22.89 10.69 -9.21
CA ALA A 162 23.97 10.93 -10.16
C ALA A 162 23.92 9.97 -11.36
N ILE A 163 23.38 8.76 -11.18
CA ILE A 163 23.20 7.73 -12.21
C ILE A 163 21.89 7.93 -12.97
N ASN A 164 20.79 8.17 -12.23
CA ASN A 164 19.45 8.37 -12.77
C ASN A 164 18.81 9.60 -12.13
N PRO A 165 18.92 10.79 -12.76
CA PRO A 165 18.32 12.04 -12.26
C PRO A 165 16.80 12.03 -12.17
N ASN A 166 16.15 11.07 -12.83
CA ASN A 166 14.68 10.92 -12.84
C ASN A 166 14.19 9.91 -11.80
N LEU A 167 15.09 9.31 -11.03
CA LEU A 167 14.73 8.32 -10.01
C LEU A 167 13.93 8.95 -8.87
N VAL A 168 12.78 8.38 -8.55
CA VAL A 168 12.07 8.61 -7.28
C VAL A 168 12.69 7.67 -6.25
N TYR A 169 13.43 8.23 -5.30
CA TYR A 169 14.06 7.46 -4.23
C TYR A 169 13.20 7.55 -2.97
N ALA A 170 12.59 6.45 -2.53
CA ALA A 170 11.74 6.41 -1.35
C ALA A 170 12.46 5.74 -0.18
N SER A 171 12.58 6.46 0.94
CA SER A 171 13.16 5.95 2.17
C SER A 171 12.14 5.96 3.32
N ILE A 172 12.00 4.80 3.97
CA ILE A 172 11.18 4.62 5.17
C ILE A 172 12.12 4.34 6.33
N ASN A 173 11.98 5.07 7.44
CA ASN A 173 12.68 4.79 8.69
C ASN A 173 11.70 4.77 9.87
N GLY A 174 12.19 4.46 11.09
CA GLY A 174 11.34 4.36 12.27
C GLY A 174 10.98 5.71 12.87
N MET A 175 12.01 6.45 13.33
CA MET A 175 11.85 7.66 14.17
C MET A 175 12.17 8.96 13.43
N GLY A 176 12.44 8.92 12.12
CA GLY A 176 12.98 10.05 11.38
C GLY A 176 14.50 10.05 11.31
N GLU A 177 15.07 11.00 10.58
CA GLU A 177 16.51 11.13 10.41
C GLU A 177 17.17 12.04 11.46
N ILE A 178 16.37 12.78 12.20
CA ILE A 178 16.80 13.79 13.18
C ILE A 178 16.22 13.45 14.54
N GLY A 179 16.97 13.75 15.60
CA GLY A 179 16.53 13.60 16.97
C GLY A 179 17.23 12.45 17.72
N PRO A 180 16.99 12.33 19.03
CA PRO A 180 17.74 11.44 19.91
C PRO A 180 17.50 9.95 19.62
N LEU A 181 16.44 9.59 18.89
CA LEU A 181 16.05 8.21 18.59
C LEU A 181 16.21 7.84 17.10
N ALA A 182 16.85 8.70 16.28
CA ALA A 182 17.00 8.49 14.83
C ALA A 182 17.63 7.13 14.48
N ASP A 183 18.63 6.68 15.23
CA ASP A 183 19.31 5.40 15.04
C ASP A 183 18.65 4.20 15.76
N GLN A 184 17.55 4.44 16.49
CA GLN A 184 16.91 3.38 17.25
C GLN A 184 16.32 2.32 16.32
N LYS A 185 16.46 1.03 16.73
CA LYS A 185 15.74 -0.06 16.07
C LYS A 185 14.28 -0.04 16.50
N VAL A 186 13.39 0.07 15.52
CA VAL A 186 11.95 0.14 15.76
C VAL A 186 11.21 -0.94 15.00
N TYR A 187 10.09 -1.34 15.58
CA TYR A 187 9.01 -2.07 14.96
C TYR A 187 7.69 -1.39 15.33
N ASP A 188 6.62 -1.79 14.71
CA ASP A 188 5.28 -1.23 14.90
C ASP A 188 4.90 -0.95 16.37
N TYR A 189 5.08 -1.93 17.27
CA TYR A 189 4.71 -1.80 18.68
C TYR A 189 5.47 -0.68 19.42
N VAL A 190 6.70 -0.35 18.97
CA VAL A 190 7.46 0.77 19.53
C VAL A 190 6.80 2.09 19.11
N ILE A 191 6.38 2.18 17.85
CA ILE A 191 5.67 3.36 17.35
C ILE A 191 4.31 3.51 18.03
N GLN A 192 3.57 2.43 18.27
CA GLN A 192 2.31 2.48 19.03
C GLN A 192 2.54 3.10 20.42
N GLY A 193 3.65 2.72 21.08
CA GLY A 193 3.99 3.29 22.40
C GLY A 193 4.35 4.77 22.36
N VAL A 194 5.14 5.19 21.36
CA VAL A 194 5.65 6.58 21.28
C VAL A 194 4.59 7.55 20.74
N SER A 195 3.64 7.07 19.94
CA SER A 195 2.63 7.91 19.26
C SER A 195 1.37 8.19 20.09
N GLY A 196 1.27 7.66 21.31
CA GLY A 196 0.10 7.84 22.17
C GLY A 196 -1.04 6.84 21.90
N LEU A 197 -0.91 5.90 20.95
CA LEU A 197 -1.98 4.97 20.62
C LEU A 197 -2.36 4.04 21.78
N LEU A 198 -1.38 3.66 22.63
CA LEU A 198 -1.65 2.78 23.76
C LEU A 198 -2.59 3.40 24.78
N ASP A 199 -2.60 4.72 24.87
CA ASP A 199 -3.44 5.51 25.78
C ASP A 199 -4.90 5.55 25.30
N SER A 200 -5.17 5.32 24.02
CA SER A 200 -6.52 5.40 23.44
C SER A 200 -7.51 4.32 23.89
N HIS A 201 -7.04 3.32 24.63
CA HIS A 201 -7.91 2.26 25.16
C HIS A 201 -8.53 2.61 26.53
N GLN A 202 -8.31 3.84 27.01
CA GLN A 202 -8.69 4.24 28.37
C GLN A 202 -9.86 5.21 28.37
N ALA A 203 -10.99 4.77 28.88
CA ALA A 203 -12.02 5.68 29.36
C ALA A 203 -11.64 6.15 30.78
N GLY A 204 -10.83 7.21 30.90
CA GLY A 204 -10.52 7.85 32.19
C GLY A 204 -9.62 7.08 33.16
N ALA A 205 -8.78 6.21 32.66
CA ALA A 205 -7.97 5.30 33.48
C ALA A 205 -6.53 5.77 33.74
N GLY A 206 -5.88 5.15 34.71
CA GLY A 206 -4.48 5.38 35.05
C GLY A 206 -3.51 4.52 34.23
N ALA A 207 -2.20 4.69 34.45
CA ALA A 207 -1.13 4.04 33.67
C ALA A 207 -1.19 2.49 33.60
N GLY A 208 -2.09 1.84 34.35
CA GLY A 208 -2.26 0.36 34.33
C GLY A 208 -3.03 -0.19 33.13
N ASP A 209 -3.71 0.64 32.36
CA ASP A 209 -4.63 0.19 31.30
C ASP A 209 -4.08 0.38 29.88
N LEU A 210 -2.80 0.75 29.72
CA LEU A 210 -2.13 0.86 28.44
C LEU A 210 -2.14 -0.48 27.69
N GLN A 211 -2.72 -0.52 26.50
CA GLN A 211 -2.86 -1.76 25.72
C GLN A 211 -2.40 -1.60 24.29
N LEU A 212 -1.71 -2.61 23.77
CA LEU A 212 -1.37 -2.69 22.36
C LEU A 212 -2.61 -2.97 21.51
N VAL A 213 -2.78 -2.21 20.45
CA VAL A 213 -3.66 -2.61 19.34
C VAL A 213 -3.06 -3.88 18.71
N ARG A 214 -3.81 -4.98 18.73
CA ARG A 214 -3.34 -6.32 18.33
C ARG A 214 -3.27 -6.47 16.81
N THR A 215 -2.67 -5.48 16.13
CA THR A 215 -2.31 -5.50 14.71
C THR A 215 -1.14 -4.56 14.49
N ILE A 216 -0.36 -4.78 13.45
CA ILE A 216 0.76 -3.91 13.03
C ILE A 216 0.21 -2.69 12.27
N ILE A 217 -0.47 -1.79 12.98
CA ILE A 217 -1.24 -0.69 12.41
C ILE A 217 -0.33 0.33 11.70
N TYR A 218 0.79 0.71 12.35
CA TYR A 218 1.66 1.74 11.79
C TYR A 218 2.56 1.25 10.67
N ASP A 219 2.93 -0.01 10.64
CA ASP A 219 3.52 -0.60 9.44
C ASP A 219 2.61 -0.43 8.23
N LYS A 220 1.31 -0.66 8.40
CA LYS A 220 0.31 -0.55 7.32
C LYS A 220 0.02 0.90 6.94
N VAL A 221 -0.15 1.78 7.92
CA VAL A 221 -0.34 3.23 7.68
C VAL A 221 0.87 3.80 6.93
N THR A 222 2.08 3.49 7.41
CA THR A 222 3.33 3.90 6.75
C THR A 222 3.41 3.39 5.31
N ALA A 223 3.03 2.14 5.08
CA ALA A 223 3.03 1.56 3.74
C ALA A 223 2.08 2.30 2.77
N LEU A 224 0.85 2.58 3.21
CA LEU A 224 -0.12 3.31 2.40
C LEU A 224 0.33 4.75 2.14
N THR A 225 0.88 5.42 3.15
CA THR A 225 1.44 6.78 3.02
C THR A 225 2.64 6.79 2.07
N ALA A 226 3.53 5.80 2.16
CA ALA A 226 4.67 5.67 1.25
C ALA A 226 4.23 5.45 -0.21
N ALA A 227 3.27 4.56 -0.44
CA ALA A 227 2.72 4.33 -1.78
C ALA A 227 2.08 5.61 -2.36
N GLN A 228 1.33 6.35 -1.55
CA GLN A 228 0.75 7.65 -1.92
C GLN A 228 1.85 8.68 -2.24
N GLY A 229 2.88 8.79 -1.39
CA GLY A 229 4.00 9.71 -1.61
C GLY A 229 4.81 9.38 -2.88
N ILE A 230 5.07 8.10 -3.14
CA ILE A 230 5.72 7.63 -4.37
C ILE A 230 4.89 7.98 -5.60
N THR A 231 3.58 7.71 -5.57
CA THR A 231 2.68 8.03 -6.69
C THR A 231 2.62 9.54 -6.95
N ALA A 232 2.59 10.37 -5.89
CA ALA A 232 2.64 11.83 -6.02
C ALA A 232 3.97 12.31 -6.61
N ALA A 233 5.09 11.69 -6.23
CA ALA A 233 6.41 11.99 -6.78
C ALA A 233 6.53 11.60 -8.26
N LEU A 234 6.00 10.44 -8.65
CA LEU A 234 5.89 10.03 -10.06
C LEU A 234 5.05 11.02 -10.86
N LEU A 235 3.89 11.41 -10.35
CA LEU A 235 3.05 12.42 -11.00
C LEU A 235 3.76 13.77 -11.17
N ALA A 236 4.52 14.21 -10.16
CA ALA A 236 5.32 15.44 -10.23
C ALA A 236 6.41 15.31 -11.31
N ARG A 237 7.09 14.17 -11.38
CA ARG A 237 8.09 13.85 -12.39
C ARG A 237 7.51 13.90 -13.81
N GLU A 238 6.35 13.25 -14.03
CA GLU A 238 5.65 13.29 -15.34
C GLU A 238 5.24 14.71 -15.75
N ARG A 239 5.14 15.62 -14.79
CA ARG A 239 4.91 17.06 -15.03
C ARG A 239 6.19 17.88 -15.17
N GLY A 240 7.36 17.23 -15.21
CA GLY A 240 8.64 17.86 -15.45
C GLY A 240 9.46 18.28 -14.24
N ALA A 241 9.07 17.84 -13.01
CA ALA A 241 9.84 18.15 -11.80
C ALA A 241 11.14 17.32 -11.66
N GLY A 242 11.32 16.27 -12.48
CA GLY A 242 12.42 15.31 -12.33
C GLY A 242 12.23 14.35 -11.15
N GLY A 243 13.25 13.51 -10.91
CA GLY A 243 13.29 12.60 -9.75
C GLY A 243 13.47 13.34 -8.44
N GLN A 244 13.08 12.70 -7.32
CA GLN A 244 13.18 13.30 -5.99
C GLN A 244 13.32 12.27 -4.88
N HIS A 245 13.77 12.71 -3.71
CA HIS A 245 13.80 11.91 -2.50
C HIS A 245 12.46 12.03 -1.75
N VAL A 246 11.76 10.92 -1.59
CA VAL A 246 10.55 10.78 -0.76
C VAL A 246 11.00 10.20 0.59
N GLN A 247 10.98 11.01 1.62
CA GLN A 247 11.36 10.62 2.99
C GLN A 247 10.12 10.45 3.86
N LEU A 248 10.05 9.35 4.59
CA LEU A 248 8.94 9.04 5.48
C LEU A 248 9.45 8.33 6.73
N SER A 249 8.99 8.75 7.90
CA SER A 249 9.15 7.97 9.12
C SER A 249 7.85 7.31 9.55
N MET A 250 7.96 6.17 10.24
CA MET A 250 6.80 5.52 10.84
C MET A 250 6.17 6.43 11.93
N LEU A 251 7.00 7.19 12.64
CA LEU A 251 6.53 8.13 13.65
C LEU A 251 5.70 9.27 13.02
N ASP A 252 6.17 9.88 11.92
CA ASP A 252 5.42 10.95 11.24
C ASP A 252 4.10 10.42 10.70
N ALA A 253 4.12 9.22 10.09
CA ALA A 253 2.90 8.57 9.61
C ALA A 253 1.91 8.28 10.74
N ALA A 254 2.41 7.84 11.91
CA ALA A 254 1.59 7.59 13.09
C ALA A 254 0.99 8.87 13.66
N LEU A 255 1.78 9.93 13.80
CA LEU A 255 1.30 11.22 14.30
C LEU A 255 0.28 11.84 13.34
N TYR A 256 0.54 11.80 12.03
CA TYR A 256 -0.40 12.30 11.04
C TYR A 256 -1.73 11.53 11.07
N PHE A 257 -1.69 10.22 11.28
CA PHE A 257 -2.87 9.36 11.39
C PHE A 257 -3.65 9.61 12.69
N ASN A 258 -2.96 9.79 13.83
CA ASN A 258 -3.60 9.97 15.13
C ASN A 258 -4.16 11.39 15.36
N TRP A 259 -3.63 12.39 14.66
CA TRP A 259 -3.87 13.80 15.01
C TRP A 259 -5.33 14.24 14.93
N PRO A 260 -6.13 13.81 13.93
CA PRO A 260 -7.49 14.33 13.75
C PRO A 260 -8.44 14.13 14.93
N ASP A 261 -8.31 13.01 15.64
CA ASP A 261 -9.21 12.63 16.73
C ASP A 261 -8.48 12.34 18.04
N LEU A 262 -7.47 11.47 18.03
CA LEU A 262 -6.77 11.06 19.24
C LEU A 262 -6.00 12.23 19.91
N MET A 263 -5.59 13.23 19.14
CA MET A 263 -4.79 14.37 19.60
C MET A 263 -5.59 15.69 19.68
N TRP A 264 -6.88 15.71 19.40
CA TRP A 264 -7.66 16.95 19.32
C TRP A 264 -7.65 17.77 20.62
N ASN A 265 -7.70 17.12 21.80
CA ASN A 265 -7.63 17.78 23.09
C ASN A 265 -6.27 18.44 23.38
N TYR A 266 -5.24 18.06 22.64
CA TYR A 266 -3.85 18.51 22.79
C TYR A 266 -3.37 19.39 21.64
N SER A 267 -4.24 19.70 20.67
CA SER A 267 -3.90 20.49 19.48
C SER A 267 -3.75 21.99 19.77
N PHE A 268 -4.44 22.49 20.77
CA PHE A 268 -4.38 23.91 21.17
C PHE A 268 -3.36 24.14 22.28
N LYS A 269 -2.61 25.25 22.18
CA LYS A 269 -1.71 25.69 23.23
C LYS A 269 -2.39 26.77 24.09
N GLY A 270 -2.20 26.72 25.41
CA GLY A 270 -2.68 27.74 26.35
C GLY A 270 -3.93 27.29 27.11
N GLN A 271 -4.61 28.28 27.74
CA GLN A 271 -5.80 28.05 28.56
C GLN A 271 -7.09 28.16 27.73
N GLY A 272 -8.19 27.61 28.25
CA GLY A 272 -9.51 27.73 27.64
C GLY A 272 -9.86 26.70 26.58
N VAL A 273 -9.16 25.60 26.57
CA VAL A 273 -9.51 24.43 25.69
C VAL A 273 -10.70 23.71 26.31
N ASN A 274 -11.77 23.55 25.54
CA ASN A 274 -12.88 22.66 25.88
C ASN A 274 -12.49 21.24 25.52
N PHE A 275 -12.24 20.39 26.52
CA PHE A 275 -11.96 18.97 26.32
C PHE A 275 -13.22 18.22 25.91
N SER A 276 -13.11 17.40 24.89
CA SER A 276 -14.17 16.48 24.43
C SER A 276 -13.81 15.03 24.79
N PRO A 277 -14.81 14.16 25.05
CA PRO A 277 -14.61 12.72 25.06
C PRO A 277 -14.03 12.22 23.73
N ASP A 278 -13.36 11.08 23.75
CA ASP A 278 -12.89 10.45 22.53
C ASP A 278 -14.07 9.99 21.65
N LEU A 279 -13.87 9.90 20.32
CA LEU A 279 -14.93 9.42 19.42
C LEU A 279 -15.38 8.00 19.76
N ALA A 280 -14.47 7.17 20.28
CA ALA A 280 -14.79 5.82 20.72
C ALA A 280 -15.80 5.77 21.85
N ASP A 281 -15.84 6.80 22.73
CA ASP A 281 -16.80 6.87 23.85
C ASP A 281 -18.25 7.12 23.36
N MET A 282 -18.43 7.52 22.09
CA MET A 282 -19.75 7.70 21.49
C MET A 282 -20.31 6.40 20.89
N CYS A 283 -19.52 5.32 20.90
CA CYS A 283 -19.88 4.04 20.28
C CYS A 283 -19.87 2.94 21.36
N GLU A 284 -20.75 1.97 21.18
CA GLU A 284 -20.89 0.86 22.12
C GLU A 284 -21.03 -0.47 21.37
N VAL A 285 -20.36 -1.48 21.92
CA VAL A 285 -20.58 -2.88 21.51
C VAL A 285 -21.69 -3.45 22.38
N ASN A 286 -22.85 -3.70 21.76
CA ASN A 286 -24.04 -4.20 22.42
C ASN A 286 -24.17 -5.70 22.20
N GLU A 287 -24.15 -6.49 23.29
CA GLU A 287 -24.35 -7.94 23.23
C GLU A 287 -25.79 -8.28 22.89
N THR A 288 -25.97 -9.34 22.11
CA THR A 288 -27.25 -9.92 21.72
C THR A 288 -27.29 -11.40 22.13
N LYS A 289 -28.39 -12.10 21.95
CA LYS A 289 -28.49 -13.54 22.28
C LYS A 289 -27.48 -14.42 21.56
N ASP A 290 -27.13 -14.06 20.32
CA ASP A 290 -26.32 -14.90 19.42
C ASP A 290 -25.08 -14.21 18.87
N GLY A 291 -24.74 -12.99 19.36
CA GLY A 291 -23.58 -12.25 18.92
C GLY A 291 -23.47 -10.86 19.53
N ALA A 292 -23.13 -9.87 18.71
CA ALA A 292 -23.08 -8.47 19.11
C ALA A 292 -23.21 -7.53 17.91
N VAL A 293 -23.63 -6.30 18.16
CA VAL A 293 -23.62 -5.20 17.21
C VAL A 293 -22.78 -4.04 17.75
N ILE A 294 -22.22 -3.25 16.83
CA ILE A 294 -21.56 -1.96 17.14
C ILE A 294 -22.48 -0.84 16.64
N THR A 295 -22.75 0.14 17.49
CA THR A 295 -23.58 1.31 17.16
C THR A 295 -23.24 2.48 18.09
N SER A 296 -23.94 3.61 17.98
CA SER A 296 -23.92 4.69 18.97
C SER A 296 -24.44 4.18 20.32
N TYR A 297 -24.11 4.89 21.40
CA TYR A 297 -24.61 4.56 22.72
C TYR A 297 -26.14 4.50 22.77
N LEU A 298 -26.70 3.35 23.12
CA LEU A 298 -28.15 3.11 23.16
C LEU A 298 -28.75 3.32 24.56
N GLY A 299 -27.97 3.06 25.61
CA GLY A 299 -28.44 3.09 27.00
C GLY A 299 -29.54 2.07 27.32
N ALA A 300 -29.63 0.98 26.57
CA ALA A 300 -30.66 -0.04 26.68
C ALA A 300 -30.06 -1.45 26.71
N ASP A 301 -30.71 -2.37 27.41
CA ASP A 301 -30.35 -3.79 27.39
C ASP A 301 -30.79 -4.43 26.05
N THR A 302 -29.83 -4.92 25.31
CA THR A 302 -30.03 -5.55 23.99
C THR A 302 -29.92 -7.07 24.03
N SER A 303 -29.61 -7.67 25.17
CA SER A 303 -29.41 -9.11 25.35
C SER A 303 -30.66 -9.96 25.02
N GLY A 304 -31.82 -9.32 25.01
CA GLY A 304 -33.11 -9.93 24.62
C GLY A 304 -33.38 -10.02 23.13
N TYR A 305 -32.54 -9.43 22.26
CA TYR A 305 -32.71 -9.43 20.80
C TYR A 305 -31.80 -10.46 20.13
N ASP A 306 -32.25 -11.07 19.05
CA ASP A 306 -31.35 -11.74 18.11
C ASP A 306 -30.58 -10.68 17.31
N THR A 307 -29.33 -10.95 16.91
CA THR A 307 -28.47 -9.97 16.22
C THR A 307 -29.14 -9.40 14.97
N ASP A 308 -29.76 -10.24 14.12
CA ASP A 308 -30.44 -9.79 12.90
C ASP A 308 -31.65 -8.90 13.18
N GLN A 309 -32.43 -9.22 14.21
CA GLN A 309 -33.57 -8.39 14.64
C GLN A 309 -33.12 -7.01 15.08
N LEU A 310 -32.03 -6.92 15.88
CA LEU A 310 -31.51 -5.65 16.35
C LEU A 310 -30.91 -4.82 15.19
N LEU A 311 -30.16 -5.45 14.28
CA LEU A 311 -29.64 -4.80 13.08
C LEU A 311 -30.76 -4.18 12.25
N GLN A 312 -31.83 -4.93 12.00
CA GLN A 312 -32.98 -4.44 11.24
C GLN A 312 -33.67 -3.28 11.95
N LEU A 313 -33.98 -3.43 13.26
CA LEU A 313 -34.62 -2.39 14.06
C LEU A 313 -33.85 -1.07 14.04
N LEU A 314 -32.53 -1.12 14.24
CA LEU A 314 -31.69 0.07 14.26
C LEU A 314 -31.57 0.70 12.87
N ALA A 315 -31.43 -0.10 11.82
CA ALA A 315 -31.38 0.38 10.43
C ALA A 315 -32.69 1.05 10.00
N GLU A 316 -33.86 0.50 10.35
CA GLU A 316 -35.16 1.10 10.08
C GLU A 316 -35.37 2.45 10.76
N ASN A 317 -34.65 2.69 11.86
CA ASN A 317 -34.61 3.97 12.59
C ASN A 317 -33.46 4.88 12.18
N GLU A 318 -32.78 4.58 11.07
CA GLU A 318 -31.63 5.32 10.54
C GLU A 318 -30.45 5.45 11.52
N ILE A 319 -30.34 4.54 12.49
CA ILE A 319 -29.23 4.48 13.42
C ILE A 319 -28.10 3.67 12.78
N PRO A 320 -26.88 4.24 12.65
CA PRO A 320 -25.74 3.50 12.13
C PRO A 320 -25.44 2.26 12.98
N VAL A 321 -25.45 1.11 12.37
CA VAL A 321 -25.24 -0.17 13.08
C VAL A 321 -24.45 -1.15 12.19
N GLY A 322 -23.64 -1.99 12.82
CA GLY A 322 -22.92 -3.07 12.16
C GLY A 322 -22.84 -4.32 13.03
N ARG A 323 -22.82 -5.49 12.39
CA ARG A 323 -22.56 -6.76 13.08
C ARG A 323 -21.09 -6.79 13.53
N VAL A 324 -20.82 -7.27 14.74
CA VAL A 324 -19.47 -7.54 15.22
C VAL A 324 -19.02 -8.94 14.77
N ASN A 325 -18.28 -9.00 13.67
CA ASN A 325 -17.74 -10.25 13.14
C ASN A 325 -16.51 -10.69 13.94
N ARG A 326 -16.45 -11.96 14.34
CA ARG A 326 -15.18 -12.58 14.75
C ARG A 326 -14.30 -12.78 13.53
N ARG A 327 -12.95 -12.78 13.67
CA ARG A 327 -11.99 -12.88 12.54
C ARG A 327 -12.32 -14.03 11.57
N ARG A 328 -12.75 -15.20 12.08
CA ARG A 328 -13.12 -16.36 11.25
C ARG A 328 -14.42 -16.18 10.48
N GLU A 329 -15.25 -15.22 10.86
CA GLU A 329 -16.57 -14.96 10.28
C GLU A 329 -16.49 -13.96 9.13
N VAL A 330 -15.47 -13.10 9.13
CA VAL A 330 -15.30 -12.03 8.13
C VAL A 330 -15.37 -12.55 6.68
N ILE A 331 -14.75 -13.70 6.40
CA ILE A 331 -14.76 -14.29 5.05
C ILE A 331 -16.14 -14.80 4.62
N ASN A 332 -17.04 -15.07 5.58
CA ASN A 332 -18.40 -15.53 5.34
C ASN A 332 -19.45 -14.41 5.45
N ASP A 333 -19.01 -13.19 5.78
CA ASP A 333 -19.91 -12.04 5.86
C ASP A 333 -20.55 -11.76 4.49
N PRO A 334 -21.89 -11.64 4.41
CA PRO A 334 -22.59 -11.47 3.13
C PRO A 334 -22.13 -10.26 2.33
N GLN A 335 -21.79 -9.15 2.99
CA GLN A 335 -21.28 -7.94 2.32
C GLN A 335 -19.88 -8.16 1.78
N VAL A 336 -19.01 -8.84 2.54
CA VAL A 336 -17.64 -9.18 2.10
C VAL A 336 -17.68 -10.09 0.88
N GLN A 337 -18.57 -11.10 0.86
CA GLN A 337 -18.75 -12.00 -0.28
C GLN A 337 -19.35 -11.28 -1.48
N ALA A 338 -20.44 -10.56 -1.30
CA ALA A 338 -21.12 -9.85 -2.39
C ALA A 338 -20.26 -8.77 -3.05
N SER A 339 -19.40 -8.09 -2.26
CA SER A 339 -18.47 -7.08 -2.76
C SER A 339 -17.25 -7.66 -3.50
N GLY A 340 -16.99 -8.97 -3.37
CA GLY A 340 -15.79 -9.61 -3.89
C GLY A 340 -14.50 -9.04 -3.27
N SER A 341 -14.55 -8.64 -1.99
CA SER A 341 -13.42 -8.01 -1.31
C SER A 341 -12.31 -9.00 -0.97
N VAL A 342 -12.65 -10.28 -0.86
CA VAL A 342 -11.70 -11.39 -0.65
C VAL A 342 -11.73 -12.30 -1.87
N LEU A 343 -10.54 -12.61 -2.37
CA LEU A 343 -10.32 -13.49 -3.53
C LEU A 343 -9.78 -14.83 -3.03
N GLU A 344 -10.19 -15.90 -3.66
CA GLU A 344 -9.52 -17.19 -3.57
C GLU A 344 -8.53 -17.31 -4.73
N LEU A 345 -7.25 -17.48 -4.40
CA LEU A 345 -6.14 -17.54 -5.35
C LEU A 345 -5.43 -18.88 -5.16
N GLU A 346 -4.91 -19.44 -6.26
CA GLU A 346 -4.07 -20.64 -6.21
C GLU A 346 -2.60 -20.23 -6.19
N HIS A 347 -1.87 -20.70 -5.18
CA HIS A 347 -0.43 -20.48 -5.07
C HIS A 347 0.31 -21.78 -5.35
N PRO A 348 1.34 -21.83 -6.23
CA PRO A 348 2.03 -23.05 -6.61
C PRO A 348 2.53 -23.88 -5.44
N ARG A 349 3.07 -23.23 -4.39
CA ARG A 349 3.54 -23.87 -3.17
C ARG A 349 2.44 -24.00 -2.11
N GLY A 350 1.68 -22.95 -1.90
CA GLY A 350 0.72 -22.81 -0.79
C GLY A 350 -0.62 -23.48 -1.05
N GLY A 351 -0.99 -23.74 -2.32
CA GLY A 351 -2.34 -24.13 -2.71
C GLY A 351 -3.34 -23.00 -2.56
N ALA A 352 -4.61 -23.31 -2.40
CA ALA A 352 -5.68 -22.32 -2.24
C ALA A 352 -5.42 -21.37 -1.07
N LEU A 353 -5.47 -20.06 -1.35
CA LEU A 353 -5.10 -18.96 -0.48
C LEU A 353 -6.13 -17.83 -0.58
N LEU A 354 -6.68 -17.39 0.54
CA LEU A 354 -7.58 -16.25 0.58
C LEU A 354 -6.78 -14.96 0.79
N GLN A 355 -7.00 -13.98 -0.09
CA GLN A 355 -6.37 -12.65 0.00
C GLN A 355 -7.37 -11.55 -0.34
N PRO A 356 -7.26 -10.35 0.26
CA PRO A 356 -8.06 -9.23 -0.18
C PRO A 356 -7.62 -8.81 -1.61
N ARG A 357 -8.58 -8.41 -2.44
CA ARG A 357 -8.26 -7.72 -3.70
C ARG A 357 -7.61 -6.36 -3.41
N SER A 358 -7.09 -5.70 -4.44
CA SER A 358 -6.72 -4.29 -4.34
C SER A 358 -7.92 -3.46 -3.83
N ALA A 359 -7.68 -2.61 -2.84
CA ALA A 359 -8.76 -1.82 -2.22
C ALA A 359 -9.33 -0.77 -3.18
N VAL A 360 -8.48 -0.23 -4.07
CA VAL A 360 -8.87 0.77 -5.07
C VAL A 360 -9.26 0.06 -6.36
N ARG A 361 -10.36 0.50 -6.97
CA ARG A 361 -10.81 0.07 -8.30
C ARG A 361 -10.70 1.23 -9.27
N PHE A 362 -10.15 0.96 -10.43
CA PHE A 362 -10.04 1.91 -11.54
C PHE A 362 -10.92 1.40 -12.68
N ASP A 363 -11.79 2.23 -13.22
CA ASP A 363 -12.72 1.87 -14.29
C ASP A 363 -12.05 1.90 -15.68
N ALA A 364 -11.20 2.89 -15.90
CA ALA A 364 -10.50 3.07 -17.18
C ALA A 364 -9.19 2.27 -17.28
N THR A 365 -8.55 1.98 -16.14
CA THR A 365 -7.30 1.22 -16.05
C THR A 365 -7.44 0.14 -14.96
N PRO A 366 -8.26 -0.90 -15.18
CA PRO A 366 -8.53 -1.90 -14.17
C PRO A 366 -7.25 -2.62 -13.74
N THR A 367 -7.15 -2.90 -12.44
CA THR A 367 -6.02 -3.64 -11.89
C THR A 367 -6.09 -5.12 -12.32
N PRO A 368 -4.95 -5.74 -12.63
CA PRO A 368 -4.92 -7.16 -12.96
C PRO A 368 -5.30 -8.03 -11.76
N MET A 369 -5.67 -9.29 -12.03
CA MET A 369 -5.76 -10.30 -10.97
C MET A 369 -4.39 -10.49 -10.34
N PRO A 370 -4.30 -10.60 -9.00
CA PRO A 370 -3.02 -10.78 -8.34
C PRO A 370 -2.31 -12.08 -8.77
N ALA A 371 -1.05 -11.94 -9.17
CA ALA A 371 -0.15 -13.09 -9.37
C ALA A 371 0.40 -13.57 -8.01
N PRO A 372 0.70 -14.87 -7.85
CA PRO A 372 1.31 -15.40 -6.65
C PRO A 372 2.63 -14.70 -6.29
N SER A 373 2.97 -14.71 -4.99
CA SER A 373 4.30 -14.26 -4.57
C SER A 373 5.39 -15.23 -5.05
N ALA A 374 6.50 -14.68 -5.53
CA ALA A 374 7.59 -15.46 -6.08
C ALA A 374 8.42 -16.20 -5.00
N GLU A 375 9.03 -17.32 -5.41
CA GLU A 375 10.09 -17.95 -4.64
C GLU A 375 11.35 -17.05 -4.57
N LEU A 376 12.22 -17.30 -3.61
CA LEU A 376 13.46 -16.52 -3.49
C LEU A 376 14.32 -16.68 -4.74
N GLY A 377 14.60 -15.57 -5.41
CA GLY A 377 15.46 -15.55 -6.59
C GLY A 377 14.83 -16.13 -7.87
N GLU A 378 13.53 -16.44 -7.86
CA GLU A 378 12.82 -17.05 -8.99
C GLU A 378 13.06 -16.34 -10.31
N HIS A 379 13.17 -15.02 -10.29
CA HIS A 379 13.34 -14.16 -11.47
C HIS A 379 14.77 -13.63 -11.63
N THR A 380 15.77 -14.17 -10.88
CA THR A 380 17.14 -13.65 -10.94
C THR A 380 17.70 -13.70 -12.35
N VAL A 381 17.61 -14.86 -13.02
CA VAL A 381 18.14 -15.05 -14.39
C VAL A 381 17.39 -14.15 -15.38
N GLU A 382 16.07 -14.07 -15.29
CA GLU A 382 15.24 -13.26 -16.17
C GLU A 382 15.62 -11.77 -16.08
N VAL A 383 15.67 -11.21 -14.87
CA VAL A 383 15.97 -9.78 -14.66
C VAL A 383 17.43 -9.45 -15.03
N LEU A 384 18.37 -10.36 -14.80
CA LEU A 384 19.75 -10.14 -15.22
C LEU A 384 19.93 -10.26 -16.73
N ALA A 385 19.15 -11.09 -17.41
CA ALA A 385 19.11 -11.13 -18.88
C ALA A 385 18.56 -9.84 -19.49
N GLU A 386 17.59 -9.16 -18.83
CA GLU A 386 17.12 -7.83 -19.24
C GLU A 386 18.26 -6.78 -19.19
N LEU A 387 19.25 -6.94 -18.31
CA LEU A 387 20.47 -6.12 -18.28
C LEU A 387 21.49 -6.47 -19.35
N GLY A 388 21.22 -7.52 -20.17
CA GLY A 388 22.10 -8.00 -21.22
C GLY A 388 23.19 -8.96 -20.76
N LEU A 389 23.15 -9.48 -19.53
CA LEU A 389 24.12 -10.43 -19.04
C LEU A 389 23.90 -11.82 -19.68
N SER A 390 24.99 -12.44 -20.09
CA SER A 390 25.00 -13.83 -20.54
C SER A 390 24.92 -14.82 -19.37
N LEU A 391 24.54 -16.07 -19.64
CA LEU A 391 24.53 -17.12 -18.63
C LEU A 391 25.92 -17.36 -18.00
N GLU A 392 26.98 -17.21 -18.79
CA GLU A 392 28.37 -17.36 -18.30
C GLU A 392 28.72 -16.25 -17.29
N GLU A 393 28.35 -14.99 -17.57
CA GLU A 393 28.53 -13.87 -16.63
C GLU A 393 27.71 -14.07 -15.36
N MET A 394 26.46 -14.55 -15.47
CA MET A 394 25.62 -14.85 -14.29
C MET A 394 26.22 -16.00 -13.45
N GLN A 395 26.79 -17.03 -14.08
CA GLN A 395 27.50 -18.09 -13.36
C GLN A 395 28.74 -17.56 -12.63
N ALA A 396 29.50 -16.66 -13.25
CA ALA A 396 30.65 -16.00 -12.61
C ALA A 396 30.20 -15.16 -11.39
N LEU A 397 29.08 -14.44 -11.49
CA LEU A 397 28.51 -13.67 -10.37
C LEU A 397 28.01 -14.58 -9.23
N ALA A 398 27.45 -15.74 -9.54
CA ALA A 398 27.05 -16.74 -8.55
C ALA A 398 28.28 -17.32 -7.83
N HIS A 399 29.36 -17.64 -8.54
CA HIS A 399 30.62 -18.07 -7.93
C HIS A 399 31.27 -17.03 -7.03
N GLN A 400 31.06 -15.74 -7.31
CA GLN A 400 31.49 -14.63 -6.45
C GLN A 400 30.56 -14.42 -5.24
N GLY A 401 29.45 -15.14 -5.15
CA GLY A 401 28.42 -14.96 -4.13
C GLY A 401 27.65 -13.63 -4.26
N ALA A 402 27.63 -13.04 -5.46
CA ALA A 402 26.89 -11.82 -5.75
C ALA A 402 25.40 -12.07 -5.98
N ILE A 403 25.05 -13.24 -6.51
CA ILE A 403 23.68 -13.70 -6.73
C ILE A 403 23.48 -15.12 -6.19
N GLY A 404 22.22 -15.55 -6.01
CA GLY A 404 21.87 -16.88 -5.53
C GLY A 404 20.63 -17.45 -6.15
#